data_cefd58a58fe01dc1ba88bfe3355a9234
#
_entry.id   cefd58a58fe01dc1ba88bfe3355a9234
#
_cell.length_a   1.000
_cell.length_b   1.000
_cell.length_c   1.000
_cell.angle_alpha   90.00
_cell.angle_beta   90.00
_cell.angle_gamma   90.00
#
_symmetry.space_group_name_H-M   'P 1'
#
loop_
_entity.id
_entity.type
_entity.pdbx_description
1 polymer ?
#
loop_
_entity_poly.entity_id
_entity_poly.type
_entity_poly.pdbx_seq_one_letter_code
_entity_poly.pdbx_strand_id
1 'polypeptide(L)'
;MISIAALLPAMHVANAADEYTAQEIVDAGHNLFGSTSGGLAKVVEQAFATYGLPNGYILGQEGSGAFIAGLTYGEGVLYTKNAGQHEVFWQGPSLGIDYGGNGTRAMMLVYNLPDIESLYRRFGGVSGSAYIVAGVGMTALKNSNMVLVPIRTGVGARLGVNVGYLKLTHKPTWNPF
;
A
#
# COMPACT_ATOMS: atom_id res chain seq x y z
N MET A 1 13.06 -37.84 40.28
CA MET A 1 11.90 -37.08 39.73
C MET A 1 12.43 -35.97 38.89
N ILE A 2 12.30 -36.11 37.55
CA ILE A 2 12.75 -35.10 36.58
C ILE A 2 11.52 -34.33 36.16
N SER A 3 11.46 -33.03 36.55
CA SER A 3 10.37 -32.15 36.19
C SER A 3 10.64 -31.59 34.77
N ILE A 4 9.86 -32.03 33.80
CA ILE A 4 9.91 -31.49 32.43
C ILE A 4 9.03 -30.23 32.40
N ALA A 5 9.67 -29.07 32.42
CA ALA A 5 8.96 -27.81 32.16
C ALA A 5 8.67 -27.71 30.65
N ALA A 6 7.41 -27.84 30.30
CA ALA A 6 6.93 -27.59 28.95
C ALA A 6 6.99 -26.10 28.66
N LEU A 7 7.90 -25.67 27.78
CA LEU A 7 7.90 -24.33 27.21
C LEU A 7 6.73 -24.26 26.20
N LEU A 8 5.67 -23.58 26.61
CA LEU A 8 4.62 -23.18 25.67
C LEU A 8 5.16 -22.06 24.76
N PRO A 9 5.00 -22.17 23.44
CA PRO A 9 5.37 -21.06 22.58
C PRO A 9 4.46 -19.87 22.90
N ALA A 10 5.08 -18.73 23.19
CA ALA A 10 4.36 -17.48 23.33
C ALA A 10 3.70 -17.16 21.97
N MET A 11 2.38 -17.35 21.88
CA MET A 11 1.59 -16.79 20.79
C MET A 11 1.71 -15.27 20.91
N HIS A 12 2.42 -14.65 19.97
CA HIS A 12 2.36 -13.22 19.78
C HIS A 12 0.94 -12.93 19.29
N VAL A 13 0.06 -12.58 20.21
CA VAL A 13 -1.21 -11.95 19.90
C VAL A 13 -0.83 -10.63 19.24
N ALA A 14 -1.13 -10.46 17.96
CA ALA A 14 -1.00 -9.19 17.29
C ALA A 14 -1.77 -8.16 18.13
N ASN A 15 -1.04 -7.23 18.72
CA ASN A 15 -1.62 -6.27 19.65
C ASN A 15 -2.47 -5.31 18.79
N ALA A 16 -3.77 -5.21 19.03
CA ALA A 16 -4.67 -4.30 18.32
C ALA A 16 -4.19 -2.83 18.38
N ALA A 17 -3.27 -2.48 19.30
CA ALA A 17 -2.61 -1.20 19.41
C ALA A 17 -1.66 -0.86 18.24
N ASP A 18 -1.22 -1.85 17.47
CA ASP A 18 -0.29 -1.67 16.34
C ASP A 18 -1.00 -1.55 14.99
N GLU A 19 -2.33 -1.68 14.98
CA GLU A 19 -3.16 -1.61 13.80
C GLU A 19 -3.92 -0.29 13.71
N TYR A 20 -4.26 0.10 12.47
CA TYR A 20 -5.02 1.31 12.19
C TYR A 20 -6.51 1.01 12.02
N THR A 21 -7.36 1.89 12.55
CA THR A 21 -8.79 1.84 12.33
C THR A 21 -9.18 2.39 10.95
N ALA A 22 -10.38 2.06 10.49
CA ALA A 22 -10.90 2.59 9.23
C ALA A 22 -10.99 4.13 9.26
N GLN A 23 -11.35 4.72 10.39
CA GLN A 23 -11.44 6.17 10.53
C GLN A 23 -10.05 6.85 10.38
N GLU A 24 -9.02 6.31 11.02
CA GLU A 24 -7.65 6.83 10.90
C GLU A 24 -7.17 6.80 9.44
N ILE A 25 -7.47 5.72 8.71
CA ILE A 25 -7.11 5.58 7.30
C ILE A 25 -7.92 6.53 6.41
N VAL A 26 -9.21 6.68 6.65
CA VAL A 26 -10.05 7.62 5.89
C VAL A 26 -9.60 9.06 6.12
N ASP A 27 -9.28 9.45 7.35
CA ASP A 27 -8.79 10.78 7.67
C ASP A 27 -7.43 11.07 7.01
N ALA A 28 -6.50 10.11 7.05
CA ALA A 28 -5.22 10.23 6.35
C ALA A 28 -5.41 10.37 4.83
N GLY A 29 -6.33 9.59 4.25
CA GLY A 29 -6.65 9.67 2.83
C GLY A 29 -7.34 10.98 2.43
N HIS A 30 -8.24 11.52 3.24
CA HIS A 30 -8.85 12.82 3.00
C HIS A 30 -7.82 13.97 3.07
N ASN A 31 -6.85 13.87 3.96
CA ASN A 31 -5.74 14.84 4.01
C ASN A 31 -4.87 14.77 2.74
N LEU A 32 -4.69 13.59 2.18
CA LEU A 32 -3.90 13.38 0.96
C LEU A 32 -4.66 13.78 -0.31
N PHE A 33 -5.86 13.24 -0.50
CA PHE A 33 -6.66 13.38 -1.74
C PHE A 33 -7.58 14.59 -1.74
N GLY A 34 -7.87 15.15 -0.57
CA GLY A 34 -8.92 16.14 -0.36
C GLY A 34 -10.23 15.51 0.10
N SER A 35 -11.04 16.29 0.84
CA SER A 35 -12.32 15.84 1.43
C SER A 35 -13.41 15.51 0.41
N THR A 36 -13.20 15.82 -0.87
CA THR A 36 -14.15 15.59 -1.98
C THR A 36 -14.05 14.20 -2.60
N SER A 37 -13.14 13.35 -2.16
CA SER A 37 -13.02 11.97 -2.65
C SER A 37 -14.10 11.07 -2.06
N GLY A 38 -15.32 11.18 -2.59
CA GLY A 38 -16.52 10.50 -2.07
C GLY A 38 -16.49 8.98 -2.11
N GLY A 39 -15.57 8.39 -2.89
CA GLY A 39 -15.39 6.94 -2.95
C GLY A 39 -14.40 6.38 -1.93
N LEU A 40 -13.61 7.22 -1.27
CA LEU A 40 -12.52 6.78 -0.39
C LEU A 40 -13.01 5.91 0.77
N ALA A 41 -14.03 6.36 1.48
CA ALA A 41 -14.58 5.60 2.61
C ALA A 41 -15.07 4.21 2.19
N LYS A 42 -15.71 4.09 1.03
CA LYS A 42 -16.17 2.81 0.49
C LYS A 42 -15.02 1.89 0.07
N VAL A 43 -13.98 2.44 -0.52
CA VAL A 43 -12.77 1.68 -0.89
C VAL A 43 -12.05 1.19 0.36
N VAL A 44 -11.91 2.02 1.38
CA VAL A 44 -11.31 1.65 2.68
C VAL A 44 -12.16 0.57 3.35
N GLU A 45 -13.48 0.72 3.39
CA GLU A 45 -14.41 -0.29 3.93
C GLU A 45 -14.24 -1.64 3.22
N GLN A 46 -14.16 -1.63 1.90
CA GLN A 46 -13.92 -2.85 1.11
C GLN A 46 -12.57 -3.50 1.43
N ALA A 47 -11.51 -2.71 1.56
CA ALA A 47 -10.19 -3.20 1.93
C ALA A 47 -10.19 -3.84 3.33
N PHE A 48 -10.84 -3.21 4.29
CA PHE A 48 -10.98 -3.72 5.66
C PHE A 48 -11.82 -4.99 5.72
N ALA A 49 -12.92 -5.06 4.96
CA ALA A 49 -13.75 -6.27 4.87
C ALA A 49 -12.98 -7.45 4.27
N THR A 50 -12.08 -7.19 3.33
CA THR A 50 -11.34 -8.25 2.61
C THR A 50 -10.06 -8.66 3.31
N TYR A 51 -9.28 -7.69 3.84
CA TYR A 51 -7.91 -7.92 4.34
C TYR A 51 -7.75 -7.67 5.84
N GLY A 52 -8.77 -7.13 6.52
CA GLY A 52 -8.72 -6.79 7.95
C GLY A 52 -8.11 -5.42 8.21
N LEU A 53 -7.44 -5.29 9.34
CA LEU A 53 -6.82 -4.05 9.82
C LEU A 53 -5.36 -3.94 9.33
N PRO A 54 -4.99 -2.84 8.64
CA PRO A 54 -3.60 -2.64 8.24
C PRO A 54 -2.75 -2.26 9.45
N ASN A 55 -1.50 -2.69 9.47
CA ASN A 55 -0.51 -2.29 10.48
C ASN A 55 0.51 -1.26 9.96
N GLY A 56 0.31 -0.77 8.76
CA GLY A 56 1.03 0.35 8.18
C GLY A 56 0.24 0.96 7.03
N TYR A 57 0.58 2.19 6.67
CA TYR A 57 0.11 2.81 5.43
C TYR A 57 1.16 3.74 4.86
N ILE A 58 1.17 3.90 3.55
CA ILE A 58 2.08 4.77 2.82
C ILE A 58 1.28 5.91 2.21
N LEU A 59 1.76 7.14 2.38
CA LEU A 59 1.26 8.32 1.68
C LEU A 59 2.35 8.85 0.77
N GLY A 60 2.02 9.12 -0.48
CA GLY A 60 3.01 9.61 -1.42
C GLY A 60 2.44 10.04 -2.76
N GLN A 61 3.31 10.11 -3.72
CA GLN A 61 3.01 10.54 -5.09
C GLN A 61 3.70 9.66 -6.12
N GLU A 62 3.06 9.51 -7.26
CA GLU A 62 3.58 8.75 -8.39
C GLU A 62 3.74 9.67 -9.60
N GLY A 63 4.76 9.41 -10.40
CA GLY A 63 4.93 10.00 -11.71
C GLY A 63 5.30 8.92 -12.73
N SER A 64 4.88 9.08 -13.96
CA SER A 64 5.44 8.31 -15.08
C SER A 64 6.68 9.05 -15.56
N GLY A 65 7.82 8.35 -15.59
CA GLY A 65 9.04 8.93 -16.14
C GLY A 65 8.88 9.21 -17.62
N ALA A 66 9.01 10.47 -18.05
CA ALA A 66 8.93 10.87 -19.45
C ALA A 66 10.00 10.19 -20.33
N PHE A 67 10.98 9.54 -19.73
CA PHE A 67 12.12 8.95 -20.43
C PHE A 67 12.05 7.42 -20.59
N ILE A 68 11.14 6.74 -19.85
CA ILE A 68 10.98 5.29 -19.94
C ILE A 68 9.50 5.00 -20.07
N ALA A 69 9.02 4.85 -21.29
CA ALA A 69 7.64 4.48 -21.56
C ALA A 69 7.27 3.17 -20.87
N GLY A 70 6.16 3.15 -20.16
CA GLY A 70 5.65 1.95 -19.51
C GLY A 70 6.08 1.74 -18.05
N LEU A 71 6.77 2.69 -17.40
CA LEU A 71 7.17 2.59 -15.99
C LEU A 71 6.56 3.70 -15.14
N THR A 72 6.16 3.35 -13.92
CA THR A 72 5.74 4.27 -12.87
C THR A 72 6.79 4.29 -11.78
N TYR A 73 7.10 5.48 -11.29
CA TYR A 73 7.96 5.72 -10.14
C TYR A 73 7.19 6.50 -9.09
N GLY A 74 7.36 6.13 -7.84
CA GLY A 74 6.74 6.83 -6.74
C GLY A 74 7.66 6.96 -5.55
N GLU A 75 7.31 7.91 -4.69
CA GLU A 75 7.96 8.18 -3.42
C GLU A 75 6.94 8.55 -2.36
N GLY A 76 7.21 8.21 -1.13
CA GLY A 76 6.33 8.51 -0.02
C GLY A 76 6.91 8.15 1.33
N VAL A 77 6.04 8.17 2.31
CA VAL A 77 6.39 7.85 3.70
C VAL A 77 5.49 6.71 4.19
N LEU A 78 6.10 5.68 4.73
CA LEU A 78 5.43 4.64 5.50
C LEU A 78 5.19 5.15 6.92
N TYR A 79 3.98 4.99 7.40
CA TYR A 79 3.57 5.28 8.78
C TYR A 79 3.26 3.97 9.50
N THR A 80 3.84 3.79 10.67
CA THR A 80 3.56 2.68 11.59
C THR A 80 3.37 3.20 13.00
N LYS A 81 2.58 2.51 13.82
CA LYS A 81 2.37 2.92 15.23
C LYS A 81 3.53 2.53 16.14
N ASN A 82 4.25 1.45 15.82
CA ASN A 82 5.28 0.87 16.68
C ASN A 82 6.72 1.03 16.19
N ALA A 83 6.92 1.42 14.91
CA ALA A 83 8.24 1.52 14.30
C ALA A 83 8.51 2.89 13.65
N GLY A 84 7.63 3.88 13.83
CA GLY A 84 7.80 5.25 13.34
C GLY A 84 7.53 5.40 11.84
N GLN A 85 8.20 6.39 11.23
CA GLN A 85 8.03 6.78 9.84
C GLN A 85 9.30 6.47 9.04
N HIS A 86 9.11 5.98 7.80
CA HIS A 86 10.23 5.59 6.92
C HIS A 86 9.97 6.04 5.49
N GLU A 87 10.99 6.56 4.82
CA GLU A 87 10.92 6.86 3.39
C GLU A 87 10.80 5.58 2.59
N VAL A 88 9.94 5.59 1.57
CA VAL A 88 9.69 4.46 0.68
C VAL A 88 9.64 4.96 -0.74
N PHE A 89 10.35 4.26 -1.62
CA PHE A 89 10.30 4.47 -3.07
C PHE A 89 9.74 3.22 -3.72
N TRP A 90 9.00 3.39 -4.81
CA TRP A 90 8.47 2.24 -5.54
C TRP A 90 8.56 2.42 -7.04
N GLN A 91 8.64 1.30 -7.73
CA GLN A 91 8.68 1.21 -9.18
C GLN A 91 7.79 0.06 -9.65
N GLY A 92 7.19 0.24 -10.81
CA GLY A 92 6.37 -0.80 -11.42
C GLY A 92 5.99 -0.47 -12.85
N PRO A 93 5.27 -1.38 -13.53
CA PRO A 93 4.77 -1.09 -14.85
C PRO A 93 3.73 0.04 -14.78
N SER A 94 3.85 0.98 -15.71
CA SER A 94 2.84 2.00 -15.97
C SER A 94 1.93 1.51 -17.10
N LEU A 95 0.65 1.76 -16.96
CA LEU A 95 -0.34 1.40 -17.98
C LEU A 95 -0.53 2.49 -19.05
N GLY A 96 0.57 3.15 -19.42
CA GLY A 96 0.59 4.00 -20.62
C GLY A 96 -0.05 5.36 -20.46
N ILE A 97 -0.01 5.97 -19.25
CA ILE A 97 -0.61 7.26 -19.03
C ILE A 97 0.45 8.29 -18.77
N ASP A 98 0.48 9.19 -19.72
CA ASP A 98 1.18 10.45 -19.59
C ASP A 98 0.31 11.40 -18.76
N TYR A 99 0.65 11.58 -17.51
CA TYR A 99 0.03 12.59 -16.66
C TYR A 99 0.84 13.87 -16.80
N GLY A 100 0.62 14.64 -17.81
CA GLY A 100 1.12 15.99 -18.02
C GLY A 100 1.87 16.68 -16.89
N GLY A 101 2.95 16.10 -16.38
CA GLY A 101 3.86 16.70 -15.41
C GLY A 101 3.38 16.83 -13.97
N ASN A 102 2.13 16.53 -13.66
CA ASN A 102 1.61 16.55 -12.30
C ASN A 102 1.50 15.12 -11.76
N GLY A 103 2.30 14.79 -10.75
CA GLY A 103 2.26 13.49 -10.11
C GLY A 103 0.86 13.15 -9.56
N THR A 104 0.51 11.87 -9.60
CA THR A 104 -0.72 11.36 -9.01
C THR A 104 -0.46 11.01 -7.54
N ARG A 105 -1.32 11.46 -6.65
CA ARG A 105 -1.26 11.07 -5.24
C ARG A 105 -1.67 9.62 -5.09
N ALA A 106 -0.95 8.89 -4.25
CA ALA A 106 -1.18 7.49 -3.97
C ALA A 106 -1.14 7.22 -2.47
N MET A 107 -2.07 6.41 -2.00
CA MET A 107 -2.09 5.84 -0.67
C MET A 107 -1.96 4.33 -0.80
N MET A 108 -1.20 3.68 0.08
CA MET A 108 -1.13 2.22 0.09
C MET A 108 -1.34 1.72 1.50
N LEU A 109 -2.27 0.78 1.68
CA LEU A 109 -2.45 0.08 2.96
C LEU A 109 -1.48 -1.09 3.01
N VAL A 110 -0.88 -1.32 4.17
CA VAL A 110 0.09 -2.41 4.39
C VAL A 110 -0.45 -3.34 5.46
N TYR A 111 -0.59 -4.61 5.11
CA TYR A 111 -1.11 -5.66 5.98
C TYR A 111 -0.04 -6.69 6.30
N ASN A 112 -0.04 -7.15 7.53
CA ASN A 112 0.85 -8.21 8.00
C ASN A 112 2.34 -7.88 7.83
N LEU A 113 2.71 -6.61 7.99
CA LEU A 113 4.11 -6.17 7.97
C LEU A 113 4.80 -6.67 9.26
N PRO A 114 5.76 -7.61 9.17
CA PRO A 114 6.42 -8.15 10.36
C PRO A 114 7.50 -7.21 10.89
N ASP A 115 8.20 -6.52 10.01
CA ASP A 115 9.24 -5.54 10.29
C ASP A 115 9.41 -4.61 9.07
N ILE A 116 10.10 -3.48 9.27
CA ILE A 116 10.26 -2.46 8.23
C ILE A 116 11.04 -3.00 7.03
N GLU A 117 12.09 -3.77 7.25
CA GLU A 117 12.94 -4.31 6.17
C GLU A 117 12.16 -5.26 5.25
N SER A 118 11.17 -5.95 5.76
CA SER A 118 10.32 -6.84 4.97
C SER A 118 9.47 -6.14 3.92
N LEU A 119 9.26 -4.82 4.07
CA LEU A 119 8.52 -4.02 3.07
C LEU A 119 9.29 -3.87 1.76
N TYR A 120 10.62 -3.79 1.81
CA TYR A 120 11.45 -3.47 0.64
C TYR A 120 11.65 -4.70 -0.26
N ARG A 121 10.57 -5.07 -0.94
CA ARG A 121 10.48 -6.25 -1.81
C ARG A 121 9.60 -5.96 -3.03
N ARG A 122 9.49 -6.95 -3.89
CA ARG A 122 8.53 -6.96 -5.00
C ARG A 122 7.23 -7.60 -4.53
N PHE A 123 6.12 -6.92 -4.81
CA PHE A 123 4.76 -7.39 -4.57
C PHE A 123 4.08 -7.64 -5.92
N GLY A 124 3.53 -8.82 -6.09
CA GLY A 124 2.82 -9.21 -7.31
C GLY A 124 1.32 -8.96 -7.22
N GLY A 125 0.70 -8.57 -8.33
CA GLY A 125 -0.74 -8.31 -8.39
C GLY A 125 -1.58 -9.56 -8.15
N VAL A 126 -2.71 -9.40 -7.44
CA VAL A 126 -3.69 -10.44 -7.20
C VAL A 126 -4.83 -10.28 -8.19
N SER A 127 -5.05 -11.30 -9.03
CA SER A 127 -6.13 -11.28 -10.02
C SER A 127 -7.49 -11.13 -9.36
N GLY A 128 -8.35 -10.27 -9.94
CA GLY A 128 -9.71 -10.05 -9.42
C GLY A 128 -9.80 -9.20 -8.16
N SER A 129 -8.68 -8.61 -7.69
CA SER A 129 -8.66 -7.77 -6.50
C SER A 129 -9.03 -6.31 -6.75
N ALA A 130 -9.21 -5.91 -8.01
CA ALA A 130 -9.55 -4.54 -8.38
C ALA A 130 -10.95 -4.15 -7.89
N TYR A 131 -11.05 -2.96 -7.30
CA TYR A 131 -12.32 -2.37 -6.85
C TYR A 131 -12.31 -0.87 -7.13
N ILE A 132 -13.33 -0.37 -7.82
CA ILE A 132 -13.44 1.04 -8.18
C ILE A 132 -14.83 1.55 -7.80
N VAL A 133 -14.89 2.66 -7.10
CA VAL A 133 -16.14 3.35 -6.76
C VAL A 133 -15.94 4.86 -6.71
N ALA A 134 -16.84 5.62 -7.36
CA ALA A 134 -16.88 7.07 -7.32
C ALA A 134 -15.51 7.75 -7.53
N GLY A 135 -14.74 7.29 -8.54
CA GLY A 135 -13.45 7.85 -8.90
C GLY A 135 -12.28 7.48 -7.98
N VAL A 136 -12.48 6.53 -7.07
CA VAL A 136 -11.42 5.96 -6.24
C VAL A 136 -11.28 4.47 -6.56
N GLY A 137 -10.07 4.01 -6.74
CA GLY A 137 -9.78 2.62 -7.06
C GLY A 137 -8.70 2.03 -6.20
N MET A 138 -8.79 0.72 -5.96
CA MET A 138 -7.76 -0.07 -5.30
C MET A 138 -7.48 -1.37 -6.04
N THR A 139 -6.32 -1.93 -5.80
CA THR A 139 -5.96 -3.31 -6.15
C THR A 139 -5.15 -3.90 -5.01
N ALA A 140 -4.98 -5.21 -4.99
CA ALA A 140 -4.13 -5.86 -4.02
C ALA A 140 -2.89 -6.46 -4.68
N LEU A 141 -1.77 -6.35 -3.98
CA LEU A 141 -0.49 -6.94 -4.33
C LEU A 141 -0.01 -7.77 -3.15
N LYS A 142 0.66 -8.87 -3.40
CA LYS A 142 1.12 -9.79 -2.36
C LYS A 142 2.61 -10.12 -2.48
N ASN A 143 3.22 -10.30 -1.32
CA ASN A 143 4.50 -11.00 -1.15
C ASN A 143 4.41 -11.84 0.12
N SER A 144 4.44 -13.17 -0.01
CA SER A 144 4.19 -14.09 1.12
C SER A 144 2.87 -13.76 1.83
N ASN A 145 2.90 -13.49 3.13
CA ASN A 145 1.74 -13.14 3.92
C ASN A 145 1.41 -11.65 3.93
N MET A 146 2.33 -10.81 3.44
CA MET A 146 2.09 -9.37 3.34
C MET A 146 1.17 -9.03 2.19
N VAL A 147 0.27 -8.10 2.43
CA VAL A 147 -0.61 -7.54 1.40
C VAL A 147 -0.37 -6.03 1.34
N LEU A 148 -0.20 -5.52 0.14
CA LEU A 148 -0.11 -4.11 -0.16
C LEU A 148 -1.33 -3.72 -1.00
N VAL A 149 -2.06 -2.70 -0.58
CA VAL A 149 -3.27 -2.25 -1.28
C VAL A 149 -3.12 -0.79 -1.70
N PRO A 150 -2.60 -0.54 -2.92
CA PRO A 150 -2.59 0.79 -3.49
C PRO A 150 -4.00 1.32 -3.73
N ILE A 151 -4.23 2.56 -3.29
CA ILE A 151 -5.47 3.33 -3.47
C ILE A 151 -5.12 4.59 -4.26
N ARG A 152 -5.82 4.84 -5.34
CA ARG A 152 -5.62 5.97 -6.24
C ARG A 152 -6.93 6.64 -6.58
N THR A 153 -6.88 7.93 -6.96
CA THR A 153 -8.04 8.72 -7.37
C THR A 153 -7.91 9.19 -8.82
N GLY A 154 -9.04 9.62 -9.39
CA GLY A 154 -9.10 10.20 -10.72
C GLY A 154 -8.76 9.19 -11.82
N VAL A 155 -7.99 9.62 -12.81
CA VAL A 155 -7.57 8.77 -13.93
C VAL A 155 -6.70 7.62 -13.43
N GLY A 156 -5.86 7.85 -12.41
CA GLY A 156 -5.06 6.82 -11.75
C GLY A 156 -5.88 5.68 -11.15
N ALA A 157 -7.11 5.96 -10.72
CA ALA A 157 -8.01 4.93 -10.21
C ALA A 157 -8.36 3.88 -11.27
N ARG A 158 -8.63 4.29 -12.50
CA ARG A 158 -9.02 3.38 -13.59
C ARG A 158 -7.86 2.54 -14.10
N LEU A 159 -6.69 3.08 -14.06
CA LEU A 159 -5.51 2.54 -14.72
C LEU A 159 -4.59 1.80 -13.73
N GLY A 160 -4.58 2.23 -12.47
CA GLY A 160 -3.84 1.56 -11.41
C GLY A 160 -4.42 0.23 -10.95
N VAL A 161 -5.62 -0.15 -11.41
CA VAL A 161 -6.26 -1.42 -11.02
C VAL A 161 -5.65 -2.67 -11.67
N ASN A 162 -4.78 -2.50 -12.65
CA ASN A 162 -4.13 -3.61 -13.36
C ASN A 162 -2.60 -3.62 -13.15
N VAL A 163 -2.12 -3.14 -12.03
CA VAL A 163 -0.69 -3.17 -11.72
C VAL A 163 -0.23 -4.61 -11.58
N GLY A 164 0.69 -5.04 -12.44
CA GLY A 164 1.23 -6.39 -12.42
C GLY A 164 2.15 -6.65 -11.23
N TYR A 165 2.93 -5.65 -10.82
CA TYR A 165 3.77 -5.69 -9.63
C TYR A 165 4.19 -4.27 -9.20
N LEU A 166 4.62 -4.14 -7.94
CA LEU A 166 5.38 -3.00 -7.43
C LEU A 166 6.61 -3.50 -6.69
N LYS A 167 7.75 -2.88 -6.94
CA LYS A 167 8.98 -3.10 -6.20
C LYS A 167 9.19 -1.90 -5.28
N LEU A 168 9.28 -2.14 -3.98
CA LEU A 168 9.55 -1.13 -2.99
C LEU A 168 11.04 -1.12 -2.63
N THR A 169 11.63 0.07 -2.49
CA THR A 169 13.06 0.25 -2.23
C THR A 169 13.32 1.37 -1.23
N HIS A 170 14.48 1.32 -0.56
CA HIS A 170 14.95 2.35 0.38
C HIS A 170 15.38 3.65 -0.31
N LYS A 171 15.79 3.55 -1.56
CA LYS A 171 16.33 4.66 -2.36
C LYS A 171 15.70 4.65 -3.74
N PRO A 172 15.62 5.80 -4.40
CA PRO A 172 15.21 5.86 -5.79
C PRO A 172 16.09 4.95 -6.64
N THR A 173 15.48 4.16 -7.52
CA THR A 173 16.20 3.33 -8.48
C THR A 173 15.50 3.36 -9.82
N TRP A 174 16.30 3.34 -10.90
CA TRP A 174 15.81 3.24 -12.27
C TRP A 174 15.47 1.80 -12.67
N ASN A 175 15.93 0.82 -11.89
CA ASN A 175 15.70 -0.59 -12.16
C ASN A 175 14.40 -1.07 -11.51
N PRO A 176 13.34 -1.30 -12.30
CA PRO A 176 12.05 -1.79 -11.80
C PRO A 176 12.04 -3.30 -11.54
N PHE A 177 13.11 -4.04 -11.89
CA PHE A 177 13.22 -5.48 -11.78
C PHE A 177 13.94 -5.96 -10.53
#